data_d79034466bb666ecee3dcbff42c88497
#
_entry.id   d79034466bb666ecee3dcbff42c88497
#
_cell.length_a   1.000
_cell.length_b   1.000
_cell.length_c   1.000
_cell.angle_alpha   90.00
_cell.angle_beta   90.00
_cell.angle_gamma   90.00
#
_symmetry.space_group_name_H-M   'P 1'
#
loop_
_entity.id
_entity.type
_entity.pdbx_description
1 polymer ?
#
loop_
_entity_poly.entity_id
_entity_poly.type
_entity_poly.pdbx_seq_one_letter_code
_entity_poly.pdbx_strand_id
1 'polypeptide(L)'
;NSLTVADFLGSHYRSEAVRRVAALIVAFSSVLYLIAIYRGAALAVASFLDLPYAVCVLAVLLIVTAYTLAGGFESVVLTDSLQGALMLVGAGAIAMAMWRAGDGVEIFSAIRAQDPKLASASNWAAISASLAYGLAVGVKYLVEPRQLSRFYGLKDQRALRIASIVAPLAIIVTYGVLLPLGAMARAIIPPGAIESSDQVIPYLLGSAELLGPVVGALFLLVLVSAAMSSIDSVLLVAASTIDRDLCRATTTAVSTGATMRDVQWTRAWVVALSLTAALIALIPGVNDIVKLTKFSGSLYGACFVPVLVCGLYIRRSATTALATMITGTITVIGVFTLRQFGRTTMQEVYPGMAIGLVLFLLLSQRSGGGDPTADDVSK
;
A
#
# COMPACT_ATOMS: atom_id res chain seq x y z
N ASN A 1 11.21 3.60 -22.49
CA ASN A 1 11.67 3.73 -21.10
C ASN A 1 10.63 4.56 -20.31
N SER A 2 9.60 3.90 -19.82
CA SER A 2 8.60 4.55 -18.97
C SER A 2 9.12 4.66 -17.53
N LEU A 3 8.84 5.80 -16.88
CA LEU A 3 9.32 6.09 -15.52
C LEU A 3 8.22 5.97 -14.47
N THR A 4 6.95 6.02 -14.87
CA THR A 4 5.78 5.85 -14.01
C THR A 4 4.82 4.82 -14.61
N VAL A 5 3.92 4.27 -13.79
CA VAL A 5 2.85 3.39 -14.28
C VAL A 5 1.89 4.13 -15.22
N ALA A 6 1.60 5.40 -14.91
CA ALA A 6 0.76 6.23 -15.76
C ALA A 6 1.39 6.49 -17.13
N ASP A 7 2.70 6.78 -17.17
CA ASP A 7 3.47 6.93 -18.40
C ASP A 7 3.51 5.63 -19.22
N PHE A 8 3.72 4.49 -18.55
CA PHE A 8 3.66 3.18 -19.19
C PHE A 8 2.30 2.93 -19.84
N LEU A 9 1.21 3.13 -19.11
CA LEU A 9 -0.15 2.93 -19.62
C LEU A 9 -0.46 3.91 -20.76
N GLY A 10 -0.09 5.18 -20.63
CA GLY A 10 -0.23 6.18 -21.69
C GLY A 10 0.47 5.78 -22.99
N SER A 11 1.69 5.31 -22.87
CA SER A 11 2.50 4.83 -24.02
C SER A 11 1.94 3.53 -24.58
N HIS A 12 1.55 2.58 -23.73
CA HIS A 12 1.02 1.28 -24.12
C HIS A 12 -0.29 1.40 -24.90
N TYR A 13 -1.19 2.26 -24.44
CA TYR A 13 -2.48 2.50 -25.09
C TYR A 13 -2.45 3.66 -26.10
N ARG A 14 -1.29 4.29 -26.30
CA ARG A 14 -1.11 5.46 -27.17
C ARG A 14 -2.14 6.57 -26.90
N SER A 15 -2.42 6.85 -25.63
CA SER A 15 -3.48 7.77 -25.20
C SER A 15 -3.07 8.61 -24.00
N GLU A 16 -3.07 9.92 -24.21
CA GLU A 16 -2.82 10.90 -23.16
C GLU A 16 -3.95 10.88 -22.10
N ALA A 17 -5.19 10.61 -22.49
CA ALA A 17 -6.31 10.49 -21.56
C ALA A 17 -6.12 9.30 -20.61
N VAL A 18 -5.65 8.14 -21.10
CA VAL A 18 -5.30 6.99 -20.26
C VAL A 18 -4.21 7.35 -19.26
N ARG A 19 -3.16 8.05 -19.71
CA ARG A 19 -2.07 8.52 -18.85
C ARG A 19 -2.58 9.40 -17.72
N ARG A 20 -3.39 10.43 -18.03
CA ARG A 20 -3.93 11.37 -17.05
C ARG A 20 -4.88 10.70 -16.05
N VAL A 21 -5.80 9.85 -16.51
CA VAL A 21 -6.71 9.11 -15.61
C VAL A 21 -5.94 8.19 -14.69
N ALA A 22 -4.95 7.47 -15.21
CA ALA A 22 -4.07 6.62 -14.39
C ALA A 22 -3.30 7.46 -13.35
N ALA A 23 -2.76 8.61 -13.73
CA ALA A 23 -2.04 9.51 -12.83
C ALA A 23 -2.94 10.06 -11.72
N LEU A 24 -4.19 10.43 -12.03
CA LEU A 24 -5.17 10.87 -11.02
C LEU A 24 -5.50 9.76 -10.01
N ILE A 25 -5.67 8.51 -10.49
CA ILE A 25 -5.91 7.35 -9.62
C ILE A 25 -4.70 7.11 -8.70
N VAL A 26 -3.48 7.18 -9.24
CA VAL A 26 -2.25 7.03 -8.44
C VAL A 26 -2.15 8.13 -7.40
N ALA A 27 -2.35 9.39 -7.77
CA ALA A 27 -2.26 10.52 -6.84
C ALA A 27 -3.29 10.41 -5.71
N PHE A 28 -4.55 10.15 -6.04
CA PHE A 28 -5.63 10.01 -5.06
C PHE A 28 -5.42 8.83 -4.11
N SER A 29 -5.11 7.64 -4.66
CA SER A 29 -4.83 6.44 -3.86
C SER A 29 -3.62 6.63 -2.94
N SER A 30 -2.59 7.34 -3.42
CA SER A 30 -1.39 7.62 -2.63
C SER A 30 -1.68 8.54 -1.44
N VAL A 31 -2.50 9.57 -1.62
CA VAL A 31 -2.91 10.46 -0.52
C VAL A 31 -3.66 9.69 0.56
N LEU A 32 -4.62 8.84 0.19
CA LEU A 32 -5.36 8.02 1.14
C LEU A 32 -4.44 7.08 1.94
N TYR A 33 -3.49 6.48 1.26
CA TYR A 33 -2.51 5.60 1.89
C TYR A 33 -1.56 6.37 2.83
N LEU A 34 -1.09 7.54 2.42
CA LEU A 34 -0.25 8.41 3.25
C LEU A 34 -0.96 8.84 4.53
N ILE A 35 -2.24 9.23 4.46
CA ILE A 35 -3.05 9.59 5.63
C ILE A 35 -3.05 8.45 6.65
N ALA A 36 -3.29 7.22 6.17
CA ALA A 36 -3.31 6.04 7.03
C ALA A 36 -1.97 5.79 7.73
N ILE A 37 -0.86 5.95 7.02
CA ILE A 37 0.48 5.69 7.58
C ILE A 37 0.92 6.81 8.53
N TYR A 38 0.68 8.09 8.19
CA TYR A 38 0.94 9.20 9.10
C TYR A 38 0.23 9.01 10.43
N ARG A 39 -1.06 8.61 10.35
CA ARG A 39 -1.86 8.32 11.52
C ARG A 39 -1.29 7.16 12.33
N GLY A 40 -0.98 6.03 11.70
CA GLY A 40 -0.43 4.85 12.37
C GLY A 40 0.90 5.12 13.05
N ALA A 41 1.82 5.80 12.36
CA ALA A 41 3.11 6.19 12.92
C ALA A 41 2.95 7.15 14.11
N ALA A 42 2.12 8.18 13.95
CA ALA A 42 1.90 9.16 15.01
C ALA A 42 1.24 8.55 16.26
N LEU A 43 0.26 7.63 16.09
CA LEU A 43 -0.35 6.93 17.22
C LEU A 43 0.67 6.05 17.96
N ALA A 44 1.54 5.35 17.24
CA ALA A 44 2.58 4.52 17.86
C ALA A 44 3.56 5.37 18.66
N VAL A 45 4.03 6.49 18.10
CA VAL A 45 4.95 7.42 18.79
C VAL A 45 4.28 8.07 20.00
N ALA A 46 3.03 8.54 19.84
CA ALA A 46 2.26 9.18 20.89
C ALA A 46 2.07 8.26 22.10
N SER A 47 1.71 7.00 21.85
CA SER A 47 1.47 6.02 22.93
C SER A 47 2.73 5.60 23.68
N PHE A 48 3.88 5.53 22.98
CA PHE A 48 5.13 5.12 23.61
C PHE A 48 5.80 6.25 24.39
N LEU A 49 5.74 7.48 23.83
CA LEU A 49 6.41 8.65 24.43
C LEU A 49 5.50 9.49 25.33
N ASP A 50 4.23 9.12 25.44
CA ASP A 50 3.20 9.88 26.17
C ASP A 50 3.11 11.35 25.70
N LEU A 51 3.15 11.55 24.39
CA LEU A 51 3.11 12.87 23.76
C LEU A 51 1.75 13.13 23.10
N PRO A 52 1.32 14.41 22.98
CA PRO A 52 0.12 14.75 22.24
C PRO A 52 0.18 14.28 20.79
N TYR A 53 -0.88 13.64 20.30
CA TYR A 53 -0.97 13.08 18.94
C TYR A 53 -0.56 14.08 17.84
N ALA A 54 -1.02 15.33 17.94
CA ALA A 54 -0.70 16.36 16.95
C ALA A 54 0.81 16.66 16.86
N VAL A 55 1.51 16.65 18.01
CA VAL A 55 2.97 16.83 18.06
C VAL A 55 3.65 15.67 17.33
N CYS A 56 3.17 14.44 17.53
CA CYS A 56 3.72 13.27 16.89
C CYS A 56 3.49 13.26 15.36
N VAL A 57 2.30 13.69 14.88
CA VAL A 57 2.05 13.88 13.45
C VAL A 57 3.01 14.89 12.84
N LEU A 58 3.23 16.05 13.50
CA LEU A 58 4.16 17.07 13.04
C LEU A 58 5.62 16.58 13.06
N ALA A 59 6.02 15.84 14.09
CA ALA A 59 7.36 15.26 14.17
C ALA A 59 7.61 14.27 13.02
N VAL A 60 6.68 13.36 12.76
CA VAL A 60 6.76 12.41 11.63
C VAL A 60 6.81 13.16 10.30
N LEU A 61 5.94 14.17 10.12
CA LEU A 61 5.93 15.02 8.93
C LEU A 61 7.30 15.65 8.67
N LEU A 62 7.86 16.31 9.67
CA LEU A 62 9.14 17.03 9.54
C LEU A 62 10.28 16.07 9.24
N ILE A 63 10.40 14.98 10.00
CA ILE A 63 11.49 14.01 9.85
C ILE A 63 11.43 13.37 8.46
N VAL A 64 10.26 12.82 8.08
CA VAL A 64 10.13 12.11 6.80
C VAL A 64 10.33 13.06 5.62
N THR A 65 9.70 14.22 5.65
CA THR A 65 9.83 15.19 4.55
C THR A 65 11.28 15.67 4.40
N ALA A 66 11.96 15.97 5.52
CA ALA A 66 13.34 16.45 5.50
C ALA A 66 14.30 15.44 4.86
N TYR A 67 14.28 14.17 5.30
CA TYR A 67 15.21 13.20 4.72
C TYR A 67 14.83 12.76 3.30
N THR A 68 13.53 12.70 2.96
CA THR A 68 13.08 12.40 1.59
C THR A 68 13.55 13.48 0.60
N LEU A 69 13.51 14.76 1.02
CA LEU A 69 14.02 15.87 0.21
C LEU A 69 15.55 15.86 0.07
N ALA A 70 16.26 15.46 1.12
CA ALA A 70 17.72 15.43 1.14
C ALA A 70 18.29 14.26 0.33
N GLY A 71 17.65 13.09 0.38
CA GLY A 71 18.23 11.84 -0.07
C GLY A 71 17.98 11.45 -1.52
N GLY A 72 16.84 11.80 -2.10
CA GLY A 72 16.44 11.32 -3.42
C GLY A 72 16.25 9.80 -3.50
N PHE A 73 16.12 9.25 -4.72
CA PHE A 73 15.75 7.84 -4.92
C PHE A 73 16.79 6.83 -4.40
N GLU A 74 18.08 7.08 -4.62
CA GLU A 74 19.15 6.16 -4.20
C GLU A 74 19.25 6.03 -2.67
N SER A 75 19.16 7.16 -1.97
CA SER A 75 19.17 7.18 -0.51
C SER A 75 17.95 6.48 0.08
N VAL A 76 16.77 6.64 -0.54
CA VAL A 76 15.55 5.95 -0.11
C VAL A 76 15.70 4.44 -0.27
N VAL A 77 16.26 3.94 -1.37
CA VAL A 77 16.50 2.50 -1.57
C VAL A 77 17.47 1.94 -0.52
N LEU A 78 18.52 2.70 -0.17
CA LEU A 78 19.48 2.28 0.84
C LEU A 78 18.86 2.25 2.24
N THR A 79 18.13 3.31 2.63
CA THR A 79 17.42 3.37 3.91
C THR A 79 16.35 2.29 4.01
N ASP A 80 15.58 2.04 2.94
CA ASP A 80 14.60 0.96 2.86
C ASP A 80 15.22 -0.43 3.12
N SER A 81 16.42 -0.66 2.59
CA SER A 81 17.13 -1.93 2.78
C SER A 81 17.54 -2.13 4.25
N LEU A 82 18.05 -1.08 4.90
CA LEU A 82 18.40 -1.09 6.32
C LEU A 82 17.15 -1.26 7.20
N GLN A 83 16.10 -0.50 6.90
CA GLN A 83 14.81 -0.57 7.60
C GLN A 83 14.16 -1.95 7.43
N GLY A 84 14.24 -2.54 6.24
CA GLY A 84 13.78 -3.91 5.98
C GLY A 84 14.48 -4.96 6.83
N ALA A 85 15.81 -4.87 6.95
CA ALA A 85 16.58 -5.74 7.83
C ALA A 85 16.19 -5.55 9.32
N LEU A 86 16.04 -4.30 9.76
CA LEU A 86 15.59 -3.98 11.12
C LEU A 86 14.18 -4.52 11.39
N MET A 87 13.26 -4.38 10.44
CA MET A 87 11.90 -4.94 10.55
C MET A 87 11.91 -6.45 10.69
N LEU A 88 12.73 -7.16 9.93
CA LEU A 88 12.81 -8.62 9.99
C LEU A 88 13.34 -9.11 11.34
N VAL A 89 14.45 -8.54 11.81
CA VAL A 89 15.06 -8.87 13.11
C VAL A 89 14.14 -8.46 14.26
N GLY A 90 13.58 -7.25 14.20
CA GLY A 90 12.70 -6.72 15.22
C GLY A 90 11.38 -7.49 15.32
N ALA A 91 10.79 -7.88 14.20
CA ALA A 91 9.58 -8.72 14.18
C ALA A 91 9.81 -10.06 14.91
N GLY A 92 10.96 -10.70 14.71
CA GLY A 92 11.33 -11.92 15.43
C GLY A 92 11.47 -11.70 16.93
N ALA A 93 12.12 -10.59 17.33
CA ALA A 93 12.27 -10.24 18.75
C ALA A 93 10.93 -9.95 19.43
N ILE A 94 10.04 -9.21 18.76
CA ILE A 94 8.69 -8.90 19.24
C ILE A 94 7.86 -10.19 19.37
N ALA A 95 7.91 -11.07 18.36
CA ALA A 95 7.22 -12.35 18.41
C ALA A 95 7.67 -13.20 19.60
N MET A 96 8.98 -13.26 19.87
CA MET A 96 9.54 -13.97 21.01
C MET A 96 9.09 -13.35 22.35
N ALA A 97 9.07 -12.03 22.44
CA ALA A 97 8.60 -11.34 23.64
C ALA A 97 7.11 -11.59 23.91
N MET A 98 6.26 -11.50 22.88
CA MET A 98 4.83 -11.79 22.99
C MET A 98 4.56 -13.26 23.30
N TRP A 99 5.34 -14.18 22.73
CA TRP A 99 5.29 -15.61 23.04
C TRP A 99 5.54 -15.85 24.54
N ARG A 100 6.55 -15.18 25.10
CA ARG A 100 6.86 -15.28 26.53
C ARG A 100 5.79 -14.65 27.42
N ALA A 101 5.28 -13.49 27.02
CA ALA A 101 4.23 -12.78 27.77
C ALA A 101 2.89 -13.54 27.78
N GLY A 102 2.66 -14.42 26.81
CA GLY A 102 1.47 -15.27 26.72
C GLY A 102 1.69 -16.71 27.21
N ASP A 103 2.72 -16.97 28.03
CA ASP A 103 3.07 -18.28 28.56
C ASP A 103 3.29 -19.39 27.49
N GLY A 104 3.82 -18.98 26.32
CA GLY A 104 4.23 -19.91 25.30
C GLY A 104 3.09 -20.67 24.64
N VAL A 105 3.07 -22.00 24.78
CA VAL A 105 2.05 -22.86 24.13
C VAL A 105 0.64 -22.63 24.69
N GLU A 106 0.53 -22.14 25.92
CA GLU A 106 -0.77 -21.89 26.56
C GLU A 106 -1.56 -20.76 25.91
N ILE A 107 -0.90 -19.87 25.16
CA ILE A 107 -1.55 -18.79 24.40
C ILE A 107 -2.58 -19.35 23.41
N PHE A 108 -2.34 -20.51 22.80
CA PHE A 108 -3.30 -21.14 21.89
C PHE A 108 -4.52 -21.71 22.62
N SER A 109 -4.34 -22.21 23.84
CA SER A 109 -5.44 -22.67 24.68
C SER A 109 -6.29 -21.49 25.14
N ALA A 110 -5.69 -20.35 25.50
CA ALA A 110 -6.38 -19.11 25.84
C ALA A 110 -7.19 -18.55 24.66
N ILE A 111 -6.62 -18.52 23.45
CA ILE A 111 -7.35 -18.11 22.23
C ILE A 111 -8.55 -19.03 21.97
N ARG A 112 -8.37 -20.35 22.13
CA ARG A 112 -9.42 -21.35 21.94
C ARG A 112 -10.53 -21.22 22.98
N ALA A 113 -10.19 -20.88 24.22
CA ALA A 113 -11.15 -20.66 25.28
C ALA A 113 -12.01 -19.40 25.06
N GLN A 114 -11.41 -18.33 24.52
CA GLN A 114 -12.13 -17.10 24.18
C GLN A 114 -13.07 -17.28 22.97
N ASP A 115 -12.61 -17.93 21.92
CA ASP A 115 -13.41 -18.23 20.73
C ASP A 115 -12.88 -19.47 20.02
N PRO A 116 -13.55 -20.64 20.20
CA PRO A 116 -13.15 -21.90 19.55
C PRO A 116 -13.02 -21.81 18.03
N LYS A 117 -13.76 -20.87 17.38
CA LYS A 117 -13.72 -20.69 15.92
C LYS A 117 -12.39 -20.09 15.43
N LEU A 118 -11.71 -19.30 16.27
CA LEU A 118 -10.43 -18.68 15.92
C LEU A 118 -9.27 -19.70 15.91
N ALA A 119 -9.37 -20.75 16.73
CA ALA A 119 -8.36 -21.78 16.83
C ALA A 119 -8.69 -23.05 16.02
N SER A 120 -9.77 -23.02 15.23
CA SER A 120 -10.24 -24.19 14.47
C SER A 120 -9.81 -24.09 13.00
N ALA A 121 -9.00 -25.05 12.58
CA ALA A 121 -8.65 -25.26 11.15
C ALA A 121 -9.85 -25.71 10.29
N SER A 122 -10.99 -26.07 10.90
CA SER A 122 -12.21 -26.50 10.19
C SER A 122 -13.18 -25.36 9.88
N ASN A 123 -12.87 -24.12 10.26
CA ASN A 123 -13.71 -22.97 9.98
C ASN A 123 -13.53 -22.48 8.54
N TRP A 124 -14.21 -23.13 7.59
CA TRP A 124 -14.17 -22.76 6.18
C TRP A 124 -14.51 -21.30 5.90
N ALA A 125 -15.38 -20.68 6.67
CA ALA A 125 -15.72 -19.26 6.52
C ALA A 125 -14.52 -18.35 6.84
N ALA A 126 -13.78 -18.65 7.91
CA ALA A 126 -12.58 -17.89 8.26
C ALA A 126 -11.44 -18.16 7.28
N ILE A 127 -11.24 -19.41 6.84
CA ILE A 127 -10.22 -19.78 5.86
C ILE A 127 -10.49 -19.08 4.52
N SER A 128 -11.72 -19.15 4.01
CA SER A 128 -12.09 -18.52 2.74
C SER A 128 -11.98 -16.99 2.81
N ALA A 129 -12.33 -16.37 3.93
CA ALA A 129 -12.15 -14.92 4.14
C ALA A 129 -10.67 -14.53 4.16
N SER A 130 -9.82 -15.34 4.82
CA SER A 130 -8.37 -15.10 4.86
C SER A 130 -7.72 -15.31 3.49
N LEU A 131 -8.08 -16.35 2.77
CA LEU A 131 -7.62 -16.59 1.41
C LEU A 131 -8.07 -15.49 0.46
N ALA A 132 -9.32 -15.06 0.55
CA ALA A 132 -9.86 -13.97 -0.24
C ALA A 132 -9.14 -12.64 0.05
N TYR A 133 -8.83 -12.36 1.31
CA TYR A 133 -8.03 -11.20 1.70
C TYR A 133 -6.60 -11.28 1.17
N GLY A 134 -5.94 -12.43 1.34
CA GLY A 134 -4.59 -12.67 0.82
C GLY A 134 -4.52 -12.54 -0.70
N LEU A 135 -5.52 -13.06 -1.42
CA LEU A 135 -5.62 -12.91 -2.86
C LEU A 135 -5.81 -11.44 -3.27
N ALA A 136 -6.71 -10.72 -2.61
CA ALA A 136 -6.97 -9.31 -2.90
C ALA A 136 -5.72 -8.44 -2.68
N VAL A 137 -5.01 -8.66 -1.57
CA VAL A 137 -3.76 -7.95 -1.27
C VAL A 137 -2.66 -8.33 -2.26
N GLY A 138 -2.50 -9.63 -2.56
CA GLY A 138 -1.51 -10.12 -3.52
C GLY A 138 -1.71 -9.56 -4.93
N VAL A 139 -2.94 -9.55 -5.41
CA VAL A 139 -3.28 -8.97 -6.74
C VAL A 139 -3.03 -7.46 -6.77
N LYS A 140 -3.31 -6.74 -5.68
CA LYS A 140 -2.95 -5.32 -5.57
C LYS A 140 -1.45 -5.11 -5.76
N TYR A 141 -0.61 -5.93 -5.13
CA TYR A 141 0.85 -5.78 -5.23
C TYR A 141 1.39 -5.96 -6.65
N LEU A 142 0.70 -6.70 -7.52
CA LEU A 142 1.07 -6.83 -8.94
C LEU A 142 1.03 -5.51 -9.71
N VAL A 143 0.19 -4.58 -9.29
CA VAL A 143 -0.10 -3.34 -10.03
C VAL A 143 0.17 -2.08 -9.21
N GLU A 144 0.64 -2.19 -7.98
CA GLU A 144 0.92 -1.05 -7.13
C GLU A 144 2.10 -0.25 -7.66
N PRO A 145 1.93 1.05 -7.98
CA PRO A 145 2.97 1.86 -8.62
C PRO A 145 4.28 1.91 -7.85
N ARG A 146 4.21 1.91 -6.52
CA ARG A 146 5.34 1.86 -5.61
C ARG A 146 6.19 0.60 -5.77
N GLN A 147 5.57 -0.56 -5.95
CA GLN A 147 6.28 -1.81 -6.17
C GLN A 147 6.86 -1.87 -7.58
N LEU A 148 6.09 -1.46 -8.58
CA LEU A 148 6.53 -1.46 -9.98
C LEU A 148 7.72 -0.51 -10.20
N SER A 149 7.77 0.64 -9.52
CA SER A 149 8.89 1.58 -9.64
C SER A 149 10.24 0.97 -9.23
N ARG A 150 10.25 0.02 -8.30
CA ARG A 150 11.46 -0.68 -7.87
C ARG A 150 12.00 -1.63 -8.94
N PHE A 151 11.13 -2.23 -9.76
CA PHE A 151 11.57 -3.06 -10.89
C PHE A 151 12.27 -2.25 -11.98
N TYR A 152 11.90 -0.98 -12.17
CA TYR A 152 12.58 -0.11 -13.14
C TYR A 152 14.01 0.24 -12.73
N GLY A 153 14.34 0.16 -11.45
CA GLY A 153 15.70 0.37 -10.90
C GLY A 153 16.60 -0.86 -10.91
N LEU A 154 16.12 -2.04 -11.34
CA LEU A 154 16.93 -3.25 -11.39
C LEU A 154 18.00 -3.17 -12.48
N LYS A 155 19.24 -3.50 -12.11
CA LYS A 155 20.42 -3.34 -12.96
C LYS A 155 20.43 -4.31 -14.15
N ASP A 156 20.03 -5.55 -13.95
CA ASP A 156 20.10 -6.62 -14.95
C ASP A 156 19.13 -7.77 -14.68
N GLN A 157 19.06 -8.73 -15.60
CA GLN A 157 18.21 -9.92 -15.46
C GLN A 157 18.62 -10.83 -14.29
N ARG A 158 19.89 -10.80 -13.87
CA ARG A 158 20.35 -11.58 -12.71
C ARG A 158 19.77 -11.00 -11.43
N ALA A 159 19.80 -9.68 -11.29
CA ALA A 159 19.15 -8.99 -10.17
C ALA A 159 17.65 -9.29 -10.14
N LEU A 160 16.96 -9.26 -11.28
CA LEU A 160 15.54 -9.63 -11.37
C LEU A 160 15.28 -11.07 -10.91
N ARG A 161 16.10 -12.04 -11.34
CA ARG A 161 15.96 -13.45 -10.95
C ARG A 161 16.20 -13.65 -9.45
N ILE A 162 17.19 -12.99 -8.87
CA ILE A 162 17.44 -13.04 -7.43
C ILE A 162 16.27 -12.41 -6.68
N ALA A 163 15.81 -11.23 -7.08
CA ALA A 163 14.69 -10.55 -6.45
C ALA A 163 13.40 -11.38 -6.51
N SER A 164 13.13 -12.10 -7.61
CA SER A 164 11.93 -12.94 -7.77
C SER A 164 11.91 -14.16 -6.83
N ILE A 165 13.03 -14.53 -6.25
CA ILE A 165 13.13 -15.63 -5.26
C ILE A 165 13.19 -15.04 -3.84
N VAL A 166 14.08 -14.07 -3.63
CA VAL A 166 14.36 -13.51 -2.29
C VAL A 166 13.17 -12.74 -1.74
N ALA A 167 12.51 -11.90 -2.58
CA ALA A 167 11.39 -11.09 -2.11
C ALA A 167 10.19 -11.93 -1.63
N PRO A 168 9.69 -12.95 -2.35
CA PRO A 168 8.63 -13.80 -1.84
C PRO A 168 9.01 -14.53 -0.55
N LEU A 169 10.25 -15.03 -0.44
CA LEU A 169 10.72 -15.70 0.78
C LEU A 169 10.75 -14.72 1.97
N ALA A 170 11.27 -13.51 1.77
CA ALA A 170 11.27 -12.47 2.81
C ALA A 170 9.84 -12.11 3.24
N ILE A 171 8.90 -12.00 2.30
CA ILE A 171 7.50 -11.75 2.58
C ILE A 171 6.89 -12.90 3.39
N ILE A 172 7.09 -14.15 2.99
CA ILE A 172 6.59 -15.33 3.70
C ILE A 172 7.11 -15.36 5.15
N VAL A 173 8.41 -15.14 5.34
CA VAL A 173 9.01 -15.08 6.69
C VAL A 173 8.42 -13.94 7.51
N THR A 174 8.38 -12.73 6.95
CA THR A 174 7.87 -11.55 7.66
C THR A 174 6.40 -11.70 8.06
N TYR A 175 5.53 -12.10 7.13
CA TYR A 175 4.12 -12.29 7.43
C TYR A 175 3.88 -13.53 8.29
N GLY A 176 4.67 -14.60 8.13
CA GLY A 176 4.62 -15.77 9.00
C GLY A 176 4.91 -15.46 10.46
N VAL A 177 5.74 -14.44 10.71
CA VAL A 177 6.03 -13.94 12.06
C VAL A 177 4.98 -12.93 12.52
N LEU A 178 4.59 -11.96 11.67
CA LEU A 178 3.74 -10.83 12.08
C LEU A 178 2.25 -11.22 12.21
N LEU A 179 1.72 -12.09 11.35
CA LEU A 179 0.29 -12.44 11.42
C LEU A 179 -0.12 -13.11 12.73
N PRO A 180 0.65 -14.04 13.31
CA PRO A 180 0.32 -14.62 14.61
C PRO A 180 0.32 -13.61 15.77
N LEU A 181 1.05 -12.48 15.65
CA LEU A 181 1.08 -11.44 16.69
C LEU A 181 -0.29 -10.86 16.99
N GLY A 182 -1.15 -10.73 15.97
CA GLY A 182 -2.53 -10.28 16.17
C GLY A 182 -3.36 -11.23 17.02
N ALA A 183 -3.19 -12.54 16.83
CA ALA A 183 -3.85 -13.55 17.64
C ALA A 183 -3.27 -13.58 19.07
N MET A 184 -1.95 -13.48 19.20
CA MET A 184 -1.29 -13.38 20.50
C MET A 184 -1.72 -12.12 21.27
N ALA A 185 -1.79 -10.97 20.62
CA ALA A 185 -2.29 -9.73 21.22
C ALA A 185 -3.69 -9.89 21.79
N ARG A 186 -4.58 -10.58 21.07
CA ARG A 186 -5.94 -10.85 21.55
C ARG A 186 -5.98 -11.69 22.83
N ALA A 187 -5.05 -12.62 22.99
CA ALA A 187 -4.96 -13.44 24.22
C ALA A 187 -4.36 -12.68 25.41
N ILE A 188 -3.44 -11.75 25.12
CA ILE A 188 -2.69 -11.02 26.15
C ILE A 188 -3.46 -9.78 26.63
N ILE A 189 -4.17 -9.09 25.74
CA ILE A 189 -4.91 -7.86 26.06
C ILE A 189 -6.23 -8.24 26.77
N PRO A 190 -6.49 -7.69 27.97
CA PRO A 190 -7.73 -7.97 28.70
C PRO A 190 -8.96 -7.56 27.90
N PRO A 191 -10.07 -8.30 28.01
CA PRO A 191 -11.35 -7.93 27.40
C PRO A 191 -11.82 -6.55 27.86
N GLY A 192 -12.18 -5.67 26.91
CA GLY A 192 -12.64 -4.31 27.19
C GLY A 192 -11.54 -3.26 27.39
N ALA A 193 -10.27 -3.64 27.34
CA ALA A 193 -9.16 -2.69 27.47
C ALA A 193 -8.97 -1.82 26.20
N ILE A 194 -9.50 -2.23 25.07
CA ILE A 194 -9.46 -1.50 23.80
C ILE A 194 -10.85 -1.46 23.15
N GLU A 195 -11.17 -0.35 22.50
CA GLU A 195 -12.44 -0.13 21.79
C GLU A 195 -12.35 -0.44 20.29
N SER A 196 -11.16 -0.35 19.73
CA SER A 196 -10.92 -0.54 18.29
C SER A 196 -9.61 -1.28 18.01
N SER A 197 -9.53 -1.90 16.83
CA SER A 197 -8.30 -2.57 16.38
C SER A 197 -7.09 -1.63 16.24
N ASP A 198 -7.32 -0.34 16.01
CA ASP A 198 -6.26 0.67 15.91
C ASP A 198 -5.56 0.92 17.26
N GLN A 199 -6.19 0.55 18.36
CA GLN A 199 -5.66 0.69 19.73
C GLN A 199 -4.78 -0.50 20.16
N VAL A 200 -4.75 -1.62 19.43
CA VAL A 200 -3.96 -2.81 19.80
C VAL A 200 -2.47 -2.45 19.94
N ILE A 201 -1.90 -1.82 18.94
CA ILE A 201 -0.48 -1.43 18.94
C ILE A 201 -0.18 -0.36 20.01
N PRO A 202 -0.95 0.74 20.11
CA PRO A 202 -0.84 1.69 21.19
C PRO A 202 -0.87 1.06 22.59
N TYR A 203 -1.80 0.14 22.81
CA TYR A 203 -1.93 -0.56 24.08
C TYR A 203 -0.68 -1.39 24.43
N LEU A 204 -0.19 -2.18 23.47
CA LEU A 204 1.02 -2.99 23.65
C LEU A 204 2.27 -2.14 23.92
N LEU A 205 2.40 -1.00 23.22
CA LEU A 205 3.53 -0.09 23.40
C LEU A 205 3.47 0.66 24.74
N GLY A 206 2.27 1.06 25.19
CA GLY A 206 2.05 1.74 26.45
C GLY A 206 2.13 0.83 27.69
N SER A 207 2.03 -0.49 27.49
CA SER A 207 2.03 -1.46 28.59
C SER A 207 3.45 -1.97 28.89
N ALA A 208 4.21 -1.22 29.68
CA ALA A 208 5.58 -1.60 30.06
C ALA A 208 5.65 -2.98 30.76
N GLU A 209 4.59 -3.39 31.45
CA GLU A 209 4.49 -4.68 32.12
C GLU A 209 4.42 -5.87 31.14
N LEU A 210 3.83 -5.68 29.94
CA LEU A 210 3.66 -6.74 28.95
C LEU A 210 4.94 -7.01 28.14
N LEU A 211 5.59 -5.98 27.64
CA LEU A 211 6.73 -6.11 26.73
C LEU A 211 8.05 -5.68 27.36
N GLY A 212 7.99 -4.91 28.43
CA GLY A 212 9.16 -4.24 29.01
C GLY A 212 9.66 -3.07 28.16
N PRO A 213 10.43 -2.14 28.72
CA PRO A 213 10.80 -0.89 28.05
C PRO A 213 11.70 -1.11 26.81
N VAL A 214 12.60 -2.09 26.87
CA VAL A 214 13.54 -2.36 25.74
C VAL A 214 12.82 -2.95 24.54
N VAL A 215 11.92 -3.91 24.75
CA VAL A 215 11.14 -4.52 23.66
C VAL A 215 10.12 -3.52 23.12
N GLY A 216 9.50 -2.71 23.97
CA GLY A 216 8.62 -1.62 23.55
C GLY A 216 9.34 -0.60 22.65
N ALA A 217 10.55 -0.17 23.04
CA ALA A 217 11.37 0.72 22.22
C ALA A 217 11.78 0.09 20.89
N LEU A 218 12.15 -1.19 20.87
CA LEU A 218 12.44 -1.93 19.65
C LEU A 218 11.20 -2.04 18.76
N PHE A 219 10.03 -2.30 19.36
CA PHE A 219 8.76 -2.37 18.64
C PHE A 219 8.41 -1.02 17.99
N LEU A 220 8.53 0.08 18.74
CA LEU A 220 8.37 1.42 18.19
C LEU A 220 9.33 1.68 17.02
N LEU A 221 10.60 1.34 17.18
CA LEU A 221 11.61 1.54 16.16
C LEU A 221 11.27 0.78 14.87
N VAL A 222 10.81 -0.47 14.99
CA VAL A 222 10.34 -1.30 13.84
C VAL A 222 9.13 -0.67 13.16
N LEU A 223 8.14 -0.22 13.93
CA LEU A 223 6.93 0.41 13.39
C LEU A 223 7.22 1.74 12.69
N VAL A 224 8.03 2.59 13.30
CA VAL A 224 8.45 3.86 12.70
C VAL A 224 9.26 3.61 11.44
N SER A 225 10.18 2.65 11.44
CA SER A 225 10.95 2.26 10.25
C SER A 225 10.03 1.78 9.12
N ALA A 226 9.04 0.95 9.42
CA ALA A 226 8.06 0.48 8.45
C ALA A 226 7.20 1.62 7.87
N ALA A 227 6.80 2.56 8.73
CA ALA A 227 6.04 3.73 8.30
C ALA A 227 6.89 4.65 7.41
N MET A 228 8.12 4.96 7.81
CA MET A 228 9.04 5.82 7.06
C MET A 228 9.33 5.27 5.68
N SER A 229 9.71 3.98 5.58
CA SER A 229 9.93 3.27 4.30
C SER A 229 8.71 3.29 3.37
N SER A 230 7.52 3.31 3.95
CA SER A 230 6.30 3.37 3.16
C SER A 230 5.94 4.79 2.73
N ILE A 231 6.13 5.79 3.59
CA ILE A 231 5.80 7.19 3.30
C ILE A 231 6.71 7.72 2.20
N ASP A 232 8.02 7.58 2.30
CA ASP A 232 8.97 8.11 1.34
C ASP A 232 8.81 7.49 -0.05
N SER A 233 8.64 6.17 -0.13
CA SER A 233 8.40 5.47 -1.38
C SER A 233 7.13 5.95 -2.08
N VAL A 234 6.04 6.16 -1.32
CA VAL A 234 4.78 6.66 -1.87
C VAL A 234 4.87 8.13 -2.26
N LEU A 235 5.52 8.96 -1.44
CA LEU A 235 5.73 10.37 -1.74
C LEU A 235 6.50 10.56 -3.05
N LEU A 236 7.60 9.83 -3.25
CA LEU A 236 8.40 9.93 -4.47
C LEU A 236 7.62 9.48 -5.71
N VAL A 237 6.89 8.37 -5.63
CA VAL A 237 6.08 7.86 -6.75
C VAL A 237 4.93 8.81 -7.06
N ALA A 238 4.19 9.26 -6.06
CA ALA A 238 3.05 10.17 -6.26
C ALA A 238 3.51 11.54 -6.78
N ALA A 239 4.57 12.12 -6.20
CA ALA A 239 5.13 13.39 -6.62
C ALA A 239 5.64 13.35 -8.06
N SER A 240 6.38 12.29 -8.44
CA SER A 240 6.86 12.13 -9.80
C SER A 240 5.73 11.89 -10.80
N THR A 241 4.67 11.16 -10.42
CA THR A 241 3.49 10.95 -11.25
C THR A 241 2.73 12.26 -11.48
N ILE A 242 2.50 13.05 -10.43
CA ILE A 242 1.81 14.34 -10.54
C ILE A 242 2.63 15.30 -11.42
N ASP A 243 3.90 15.45 -11.11
CA ASP A 243 4.78 16.36 -11.85
C ASP A 243 4.84 16.03 -13.34
N ARG A 244 5.08 14.76 -13.68
CA ARG A 244 5.31 14.32 -15.07
C ARG A 244 4.03 14.08 -15.85
N ASP A 245 3.05 13.40 -15.23
CA ASP A 245 1.91 12.86 -15.95
C ASP A 245 0.68 13.75 -15.89
N LEU A 246 0.60 14.68 -14.92
CA LEU A 246 -0.48 15.66 -14.83
C LEU A 246 -0.03 17.06 -15.24
N CYS A 247 1.14 17.54 -14.74
CA CYS A 247 1.54 18.91 -14.96
C CYS A 247 2.31 19.13 -16.27
N ARG A 248 3.09 18.14 -16.72
CA ARG A 248 3.98 18.28 -17.92
C ARG A 248 3.57 17.43 -19.11
N ALA A 249 2.43 16.76 -19.05
CA ALA A 249 1.98 15.81 -20.06
C ALA A 249 1.93 16.34 -21.51
N THR A 250 1.98 17.67 -21.71
CA THR A 250 1.97 18.32 -23.02
C THR A 250 3.34 18.56 -23.65
N THR A 251 4.42 18.30 -22.91
CA THR A 251 5.77 18.57 -23.45
C THR A 251 6.40 17.27 -23.96
N THR A 252 6.22 17.00 -25.25
CA THR A 252 6.76 15.84 -25.99
C THR A 252 8.27 15.85 -26.17
N ALA A 253 9.01 16.64 -25.43
CA ALA A 253 10.46 16.62 -25.46
C ALA A 253 10.98 15.56 -24.49
N VAL A 254 11.45 14.44 -25.01
CA VAL A 254 12.46 13.59 -24.36
C VAL A 254 13.72 14.45 -24.20
N SER A 255 13.71 15.34 -23.18
CA SER A 255 14.92 16.05 -22.81
C SER A 255 15.84 15.02 -22.13
N THR A 256 16.95 14.75 -22.77
CA THR A 256 18.07 13.95 -22.29
C THR A 256 18.68 14.61 -21.04
N GLY A 257 18.06 14.39 -19.87
CA GLY A 257 18.55 14.83 -18.57
C GLY A 257 17.49 15.59 -17.77
N ALA A 258 17.26 15.20 -16.53
CA ALA A 258 16.44 15.96 -15.59
C ALA A 258 17.13 17.30 -15.29
N THR A 259 16.45 18.41 -15.49
CA THR A 259 16.98 19.73 -15.14
C THR A 259 16.84 19.97 -13.64
N MET A 260 17.66 20.88 -13.06
CA MET A 260 17.52 21.28 -11.64
C MET A 260 16.12 21.80 -11.33
N ARG A 261 15.46 22.43 -12.28
CA ARG A 261 14.07 22.90 -12.16
C ARG A 261 13.09 21.73 -12.02
N ASP A 262 13.33 20.62 -12.70
CA ASP A 262 12.49 19.41 -12.63
C ASP A 262 12.55 18.78 -11.24
N VAL A 263 13.74 18.71 -10.68
CA VAL A 263 13.94 18.22 -9.32
C VAL A 263 13.24 19.11 -8.27
N GLN A 264 13.27 20.44 -8.47
CA GLN A 264 12.61 21.38 -7.56
C GLN A 264 11.08 21.21 -7.56
N TRP A 265 10.46 21.03 -8.73
CA TRP A 265 9.02 20.80 -8.83
C TRP A 265 8.59 19.47 -8.18
N THR A 266 9.32 18.39 -8.43
CA THR A 266 9.04 17.11 -7.76
C THR A 266 9.19 17.25 -6.24
N ARG A 267 10.21 17.98 -5.74
CA ARG A 267 10.36 18.28 -4.30
C ARG A 267 9.18 19.08 -3.75
N ALA A 268 8.68 20.07 -4.49
CA ALA A 268 7.51 20.85 -4.09
C ALA A 268 6.26 19.94 -3.94
N TRP A 269 6.06 18.99 -4.86
CA TRP A 269 4.99 18.00 -4.77
C TRP A 269 5.16 17.04 -3.59
N VAL A 270 6.39 16.63 -3.26
CA VAL A 270 6.67 15.84 -2.03
C VAL A 270 6.20 16.59 -0.79
N VAL A 271 6.56 17.87 -0.65
CA VAL A 271 6.12 18.71 0.47
C VAL A 271 4.60 18.87 0.50
N ALA A 272 3.99 19.20 -0.63
CA ALA A 272 2.54 19.41 -0.72
C ALA A 272 1.75 18.14 -0.35
N LEU A 273 2.14 16.98 -0.86
CA LEU A 273 1.48 15.70 -0.56
C LEU A 273 1.67 15.29 0.91
N SER A 274 2.88 15.44 1.42
CA SER A 274 3.23 15.15 2.81
C SER A 274 2.41 16.01 3.78
N LEU A 275 2.37 17.33 3.53
CA LEU A 275 1.59 18.27 4.32
C LEU A 275 0.09 17.98 4.25
N THR A 276 -0.44 17.75 3.05
CA THR A 276 -1.87 17.42 2.85
C THR A 276 -2.25 16.16 3.63
N ALA A 277 -1.47 15.09 3.52
CA ALA A 277 -1.74 13.85 4.22
C ALA A 277 -1.66 14.01 5.75
N ALA A 278 -0.66 14.73 6.25
CA ALA A 278 -0.49 14.99 7.68
C ALA A 278 -1.63 15.86 8.24
N LEU A 279 -2.04 16.93 7.53
CA LEU A 279 -3.15 17.78 7.95
C LEU A 279 -4.48 17.01 8.00
N ILE A 280 -4.75 16.16 7.01
CA ILE A 280 -5.96 15.32 7.01
C ILE A 280 -5.89 14.27 8.14
N ALA A 281 -4.71 13.72 8.44
CA ALA A 281 -4.53 12.79 9.56
C ALA A 281 -4.85 13.41 10.93
N LEU A 282 -4.78 14.74 11.05
CA LEU A 282 -5.17 15.48 12.26
C LEU A 282 -6.69 15.64 12.42
N ILE A 283 -7.48 15.43 11.36
CA ILE A 283 -8.94 15.64 11.41
C ILE A 283 -9.58 14.54 12.27
N PRO A 284 -10.35 14.90 13.33
CA PRO A 284 -11.11 13.94 14.10
C PRO A 284 -12.11 13.19 13.21
N GLY A 285 -12.27 11.88 13.41
CA GLY A 285 -13.23 11.06 12.64
C GLY A 285 -12.64 10.33 11.42
N VAL A 286 -11.44 10.69 10.97
CA VAL A 286 -10.68 9.88 9.98
C VAL A 286 -9.93 8.76 10.73
N ASN A 287 -10.69 7.84 11.34
CA ASN A 287 -10.19 7.02 12.46
C ASN A 287 -9.83 5.57 12.10
N ASP A 288 -9.87 5.16 10.82
CA ASP A 288 -9.65 3.75 10.49
C ASP A 288 -8.52 3.58 9.47
N ILE A 289 -7.34 3.30 9.99
CA ILE A 289 -6.11 3.07 9.21
C ILE A 289 -6.32 1.93 8.20
N VAL A 290 -6.97 0.85 8.65
CA VAL A 290 -7.20 -0.34 7.82
C VAL A 290 -8.17 -0.06 6.69
N LYS A 291 -9.23 0.73 6.94
CA LYS A 291 -10.20 1.12 5.90
C LYS A 291 -9.54 1.98 4.82
N LEU A 292 -8.77 3.00 5.21
CA LEU A 292 -8.07 3.87 4.27
C LEU A 292 -7.06 3.09 3.40
N THR A 293 -6.29 2.21 4.03
CA THR A 293 -5.31 1.37 3.32
C THR A 293 -5.97 0.40 2.35
N LYS A 294 -7.08 -0.24 2.76
CA LYS A 294 -7.87 -1.13 1.90
C LYS A 294 -8.49 -0.37 0.74
N PHE A 295 -9.08 0.78 1.00
CA PHE A 295 -9.70 1.60 -0.04
C PHE A 295 -8.69 2.05 -1.10
N SER A 296 -7.53 2.57 -0.68
CA SER A 296 -6.42 2.88 -1.59
C SER A 296 -6.01 1.66 -2.44
N GLY A 297 -5.85 0.50 -1.80
CA GLY A 297 -5.48 -0.74 -2.50
C GLY A 297 -6.54 -1.25 -3.44
N SER A 298 -7.82 -1.09 -3.10
CA SER A 298 -8.95 -1.48 -3.95
C SER A 298 -8.99 -0.69 -5.24
N LEU A 299 -8.63 0.60 -5.21
CA LEU A 299 -8.53 1.43 -6.41
C LEU A 299 -7.44 0.89 -7.36
N TYR A 300 -6.25 0.57 -6.85
CA TYR A 300 -5.21 -0.01 -7.68
C TYR A 300 -5.63 -1.36 -8.28
N GLY A 301 -6.20 -2.26 -7.46
CA GLY A 301 -6.65 -3.56 -7.92
C GLY A 301 -7.74 -3.47 -9.00
N ALA A 302 -8.78 -2.69 -8.75
CA ALA A 302 -9.92 -2.57 -9.67
C ALA A 302 -9.56 -1.87 -10.99
N CYS A 303 -8.72 -0.83 -10.93
CA CYS A 303 -8.40 -0.01 -12.08
C CYS A 303 -7.23 -0.56 -12.91
N PHE A 304 -6.19 -1.05 -12.26
CA PHE A 304 -4.94 -1.38 -12.96
C PHE A 304 -4.77 -2.86 -13.28
N VAL A 305 -5.39 -3.79 -12.52
CA VAL A 305 -5.27 -5.22 -12.84
C VAL A 305 -5.81 -5.54 -14.22
N PRO A 306 -7.03 -5.15 -14.59
CA PRO A 306 -7.54 -5.42 -15.95
C PRO A 306 -6.71 -4.72 -17.02
N VAL A 307 -6.39 -3.44 -16.80
CA VAL A 307 -5.77 -2.59 -17.83
C VAL A 307 -4.28 -2.89 -18.00
N LEU A 308 -3.56 -3.19 -16.91
CA LEU A 308 -2.14 -3.47 -16.97
C LEU A 308 -1.88 -4.95 -17.24
N VAL A 309 -2.44 -5.86 -16.43
CA VAL A 309 -2.13 -7.29 -16.55
C VAL A 309 -2.79 -7.91 -17.78
N CYS A 310 -4.10 -7.74 -17.96
CA CYS A 310 -4.78 -8.28 -19.15
C CYS A 310 -4.40 -7.51 -20.41
N GLY A 311 -4.18 -6.19 -20.31
CA GLY A 311 -3.77 -5.35 -21.43
C GLY A 311 -2.41 -5.70 -22.05
N LEU A 312 -1.52 -6.43 -21.33
CA LEU A 312 -0.27 -6.95 -21.91
C LEU A 312 -0.51 -8.09 -22.91
N TYR A 313 -1.59 -8.85 -22.73
CA TYR A 313 -1.86 -10.08 -23.52
C TYR A 313 -3.04 -9.94 -24.49
N ILE A 314 -3.88 -8.92 -24.32
CA ILE A 314 -5.10 -8.72 -25.11
C ILE A 314 -4.99 -7.44 -25.94
N ARG A 315 -5.76 -7.34 -27.04
CA ARG A 315 -5.76 -6.18 -27.95
C ARG A 315 -5.98 -4.85 -27.21
N ARG A 316 -5.27 -3.83 -27.65
CA ARG A 316 -5.09 -2.54 -26.99
C ARG A 316 -6.10 -1.51 -27.52
N SER A 317 -7.10 -1.15 -26.72
CA SER A 317 -7.98 -0.03 -27.00
C SER A 317 -7.92 0.99 -25.86
N ALA A 318 -7.62 2.23 -26.19
CA ALA A 318 -7.62 3.34 -25.23
C ALA A 318 -9.00 3.55 -24.60
N THR A 319 -10.05 3.42 -25.37
CA THR A 319 -11.44 3.54 -24.89
C THR A 319 -11.79 2.44 -23.89
N THR A 320 -11.37 1.19 -24.16
CA THR A 320 -11.54 0.07 -23.23
C THR A 320 -10.81 0.32 -21.91
N ALA A 321 -9.54 0.78 -21.97
CA ALA A 321 -8.76 1.09 -20.78
C ALA A 321 -9.40 2.21 -19.95
N LEU A 322 -9.83 3.31 -20.58
CA LEU A 322 -10.51 4.41 -19.90
C LEU A 322 -11.83 3.97 -19.28
N ALA A 323 -12.69 3.28 -20.03
CA ALA A 323 -13.96 2.80 -19.51
C ALA A 323 -13.76 1.89 -18.29
N THR A 324 -12.78 0.99 -18.35
CA THR A 324 -12.45 0.08 -17.25
C THR A 324 -11.94 0.83 -16.01
N MET A 325 -11.01 1.75 -16.17
CA MET A 325 -10.48 2.53 -15.03
C MET A 325 -11.57 3.40 -14.38
N ILE A 326 -12.38 4.08 -15.18
CA ILE A 326 -13.45 4.94 -14.67
C ILE A 326 -14.52 4.09 -13.96
N THR A 327 -14.99 3.01 -14.60
CA THR A 327 -15.99 2.12 -14.00
C THR A 327 -15.47 1.45 -12.74
N GLY A 328 -14.21 0.99 -12.74
CA GLY A 328 -13.54 0.44 -11.56
C GLY A 328 -13.51 1.45 -10.40
N THR A 329 -13.12 2.69 -10.68
CA THR A 329 -13.11 3.78 -9.68
C THR A 329 -14.51 4.04 -9.12
N ILE A 330 -15.52 4.19 -9.97
CA ILE A 330 -16.91 4.44 -9.55
C ILE A 330 -17.44 3.28 -8.72
N THR A 331 -17.15 2.04 -9.12
CA THR A 331 -17.59 0.84 -8.38
C THR A 331 -16.95 0.78 -6.99
N VAL A 332 -15.64 1.01 -6.90
CA VAL A 332 -14.92 1.01 -5.61
C VAL A 332 -15.46 2.09 -4.69
N ILE A 333 -15.63 3.32 -5.18
CA ILE A 333 -16.18 4.44 -4.39
C ILE A 333 -17.62 4.13 -3.97
N GLY A 334 -18.46 3.64 -4.89
CA GLY A 334 -19.86 3.32 -4.62
C GLY A 334 -20.02 2.24 -3.56
N VAL A 335 -19.29 1.13 -3.68
CA VAL A 335 -19.34 0.03 -2.69
C VAL A 335 -18.77 0.46 -1.35
N PHE A 336 -17.67 1.22 -1.34
CA PHE A 336 -17.13 1.79 -0.11
C PHE A 336 -18.15 2.67 0.60
N THR A 337 -18.82 3.56 -0.13
CA THR A 337 -19.88 4.43 0.40
C THR A 337 -21.05 3.63 0.95
N LEU A 338 -21.57 2.64 0.20
CA LEU A 338 -22.65 1.76 0.67
C LEU A 338 -22.26 1.01 1.94
N ARG A 339 -20.99 0.61 2.08
CA ARG A 339 -20.50 -0.06 3.27
C ARG A 339 -20.42 0.88 4.48
N GLN A 340 -20.08 2.15 4.29
CA GLN A 340 -20.12 3.14 5.37
C GLN A 340 -21.53 3.38 5.90
N PHE A 341 -22.54 3.28 5.03
CA PHE A 341 -23.96 3.35 5.44
C PHE A 341 -24.54 2.00 5.92
N GLY A 342 -23.71 0.97 6.11
CA GLY A 342 -24.16 -0.35 6.58
C GLY A 342 -25.04 -1.13 5.60
N ARG A 343 -25.11 -0.70 4.33
CA ARG A 343 -25.96 -1.35 3.30
C ARG A 343 -25.31 -2.57 2.65
N THR A 344 -24.03 -2.79 2.86
CA THR A 344 -23.31 -3.99 2.40
C THR A 344 -22.15 -4.32 3.31
N THR A 345 -21.79 -5.59 3.40
CA THR A 345 -20.59 -6.10 4.09
C THR A 345 -19.48 -6.45 3.10
N MET A 346 -19.77 -6.36 1.77
CA MET A 346 -18.84 -6.74 0.72
C MET A 346 -17.64 -5.78 0.68
N GLN A 347 -16.44 -6.34 0.54
CA GLN A 347 -15.24 -5.54 0.36
C GLN A 347 -15.22 -4.96 -1.06
N GLU A 348 -14.93 -3.69 -1.19
CA GLU A 348 -14.96 -2.91 -2.44
C GLU A 348 -14.03 -3.44 -3.54
N VAL A 349 -12.96 -4.13 -3.17
CA VAL A 349 -11.99 -4.70 -4.13
C VAL A 349 -12.61 -5.78 -5.02
N TYR A 350 -13.50 -6.64 -4.47
CA TYR A 350 -14.07 -7.74 -5.23
C TYR A 350 -14.98 -7.28 -6.37
N PRO A 351 -16.04 -6.50 -6.11
CA PRO A 351 -16.88 -6.01 -7.20
C PRO A 351 -16.13 -5.07 -8.13
N GLY A 352 -15.19 -4.25 -7.62
CA GLY A 352 -14.38 -3.37 -8.44
C GLY A 352 -13.53 -4.14 -9.45
N MET A 353 -12.80 -5.17 -9.00
CA MET A 353 -12.01 -6.03 -9.90
C MET A 353 -12.87 -6.87 -10.83
N ALA A 354 -13.95 -7.49 -10.33
CA ALA A 354 -14.81 -8.33 -11.14
C ALA A 354 -15.45 -7.54 -12.28
N ILE A 355 -16.05 -6.39 -11.98
CA ILE A 355 -16.66 -5.51 -12.97
C ILE A 355 -15.60 -4.97 -13.94
N GLY A 356 -14.43 -4.54 -13.43
CA GLY A 356 -13.33 -4.08 -14.26
C GLY A 356 -12.84 -5.15 -15.24
N LEU A 357 -12.63 -6.39 -14.78
CA LEU A 357 -12.21 -7.51 -15.63
C LEU A 357 -13.27 -7.87 -16.68
N VAL A 358 -14.51 -8.02 -16.26
CA VAL A 358 -15.62 -8.36 -17.18
C VAL A 358 -15.77 -7.27 -18.25
N LEU A 359 -15.78 -6.01 -17.86
CA LEU A 359 -15.90 -4.89 -18.78
C LEU A 359 -14.73 -4.85 -19.76
N PHE A 360 -13.49 -5.00 -19.25
CA PHE A 360 -12.30 -5.03 -20.09
C PHE A 360 -12.35 -6.15 -21.13
N LEU A 361 -12.73 -7.36 -20.73
CA LEU A 361 -12.84 -8.52 -21.64
C LEU A 361 -13.94 -8.33 -22.69
N LEU A 362 -15.11 -7.86 -22.28
CA LEU A 362 -16.25 -7.63 -23.21
C LEU A 362 -15.93 -6.55 -24.24
N LEU A 363 -15.33 -5.44 -23.83
CA LEU A 363 -14.98 -4.35 -24.75
C LEU A 363 -13.79 -4.71 -25.66
N SER A 364 -12.84 -5.53 -25.15
CA SER A 364 -11.71 -6.01 -25.96
C SER A 364 -12.15 -6.90 -27.13
N GLN A 365 -13.20 -7.72 -26.94
CA GLN A 365 -13.76 -8.55 -28.00
C GLN A 365 -14.43 -7.72 -29.11
N ARG A 366 -15.08 -6.60 -28.76
CA ARG A 366 -15.75 -5.71 -29.73
C ARG A 366 -14.75 -4.91 -30.57
N SER A 367 -13.59 -4.58 -30.04
CA SER A 367 -12.54 -3.85 -30.78
C SER A 367 -11.83 -4.73 -31.83
N GLY A 368 -12.09 -6.03 -31.88
CA GLY A 368 -11.50 -6.99 -32.81
C GLY A 368 -12.03 -6.93 -34.24
N GLY A 369 -13.03 -6.10 -34.53
CA GLY A 369 -13.72 -6.08 -35.85
C GLY A 369 -13.37 -4.93 -36.80
N GLY A 370 -12.45 -4.01 -36.42
CA GLY A 370 -12.39 -2.76 -37.19
C GLY A 370 -11.08 -1.99 -37.33
N ASP A 371 -9.91 -2.59 -37.12
CA ASP A 371 -8.65 -1.84 -37.33
C ASP A 371 -7.66 -2.61 -38.22
N PRO A 372 -7.51 -2.19 -39.50
CA PRO A 372 -6.58 -2.85 -40.45
C PRO A 372 -5.10 -2.53 -40.22
N THR A 373 -4.74 -1.72 -39.23
CA THR A 373 -3.35 -1.23 -39.05
C THR A 373 -2.48 -2.08 -38.11
N ALA A 374 -2.95 -3.29 -37.69
CA ALA A 374 -2.24 -4.15 -36.73
C ALA A 374 -1.23 -5.13 -37.34
N ASP A 375 -1.10 -5.21 -38.67
CA ASP A 375 -0.27 -6.23 -39.32
C ASP A 375 1.19 -5.79 -39.65
N ASP A 376 1.64 -4.60 -39.22
CA ASP A 376 2.95 -4.05 -39.61
C ASP A 376 4.03 -4.10 -38.53
N VAL A 377 3.88 -4.91 -37.49
CA VAL A 377 4.87 -5.05 -36.38
C VAL A 377 5.39 -6.50 -36.22
N SER A 378 5.36 -7.30 -37.29
CA SER A 378 6.02 -8.61 -37.32
C SER A 378 7.09 -8.71 -38.41
N LYS A 379 7.95 -7.69 -38.54
CA LYS A 379 9.21 -7.84 -39.27
C LYS A 379 10.35 -7.23 -38.47
#